data_c85862ee8e22edcfc4c029599a0f3fc3
#
_entry.id   c85862ee8e22edcfc4c029599a0f3fc3
#
_cell.length_a   1.000
_cell.length_b   1.000
_cell.length_c   1.000
_cell.angle_alpha   90.00
_cell.angle_beta   90.00
_cell.angle_gamma   90.00
#
_symmetry.space_group_name_H-M   'P 1'
#
loop_
_entity.id
_entity.type
_entity.pdbx_description
1 polymer ?
#
loop_
_entity_poly.entity_id
_entity_poly.type
_entity_poly.pdbx_seq_one_letter_code
_entity_poly.pdbx_strand_id
1 'polypeptide(L)'
;MDAIKENWTTVKEAVRREYSLSDISYHTWVEPLEFHNVVNDVVSIIIPSDQAHALNYISSKYKSFFQVTITEMFDHPYDINFILEKDVKAEEPAENEMAVPNQIYGINYEDAHLNPKYKFDTFVVGSNNKFAHSASLAVAESPGEVYNPLYLYGGPGLGKTHLMHSIGHFILEQDPDKKVLYVTSEEFTNEVIESIRSGNAASMTKLREKYRNVDVLMVDDVQFIIGKESTQEEFFHTFNALHAAHKQIILSSDKPPKEMETLDERFRSRFEWGLIADIQPPDYETRMAILRKNAETFNFKFKFMKNYHFKGTKKLRPKYEINKNQISTCK
;
A
#
# COMPACT_ATOMS: atom_id res chain seq x y z
N MET A 1 16.92 -33.39 -1.48
CA MET A 1 15.76 -33.16 -0.63
C MET A 1 16.15 -32.73 0.78
N ASP A 2 17.06 -33.45 1.43
CA ASP A 2 17.36 -33.17 2.83
C ASP A 2 18.14 -31.88 3.08
N ALA A 3 18.98 -31.46 2.11
CA ALA A 3 19.86 -30.31 2.29
C ALA A 3 19.07 -28.95 2.44
N ILE A 4 17.99 -28.73 1.68
CA ILE A 4 17.20 -27.50 1.81
C ILE A 4 16.42 -27.52 3.12
N LYS A 5 15.84 -28.67 3.49
CA LYS A 5 15.09 -28.82 4.73
C LYS A 5 15.96 -28.58 5.96
N GLU A 6 17.16 -29.19 6.00
CA GLU A 6 18.11 -29.02 7.11
C GLU A 6 18.62 -27.60 7.25
N ASN A 7 18.68 -26.85 6.14
CA ASN A 7 19.15 -25.48 6.12
C ASN A 7 18.01 -24.43 6.03
N TRP A 8 16.75 -24.82 6.27
CA TRP A 8 15.60 -23.93 6.06
C TRP A 8 15.68 -22.62 6.85
N THR A 9 16.08 -22.68 8.11
CA THR A 9 16.31 -21.49 8.93
C THR A 9 17.37 -20.57 8.34
N THR A 10 18.47 -21.14 7.84
CA THR A 10 19.55 -20.38 7.19
C THR A 10 19.07 -19.72 5.90
N VAL A 11 18.23 -20.39 5.13
CA VAL A 11 17.59 -19.81 3.92
C VAL A 11 16.76 -18.59 4.30
N LYS A 12 15.89 -18.68 5.33
CA LYS A 12 15.08 -17.56 5.79
C LYS A 12 15.92 -16.38 6.27
N GLU A 13 16.98 -16.63 7.00
CA GLU A 13 17.92 -15.58 7.46
C GLU A 13 18.70 -14.96 6.29
N ALA A 14 19.08 -15.75 5.28
CA ALA A 14 19.71 -15.24 4.07
C ALA A 14 18.75 -14.30 3.31
N VAL A 15 17.50 -14.71 3.10
CA VAL A 15 16.46 -13.86 2.52
C VAL A 15 16.30 -12.54 3.30
N ARG A 16 16.25 -12.58 4.64
CA ARG A 16 16.18 -11.39 5.48
C ARG A 16 17.33 -10.44 5.22
N ARG A 17 18.55 -10.96 5.22
CA ARG A 17 19.79 -10.18 5.09
C ARG A 17 19.97 -9.61 3.69
N GLU A 18 19.79 -10.41 2.63
CA GLU A 18 20.03 -10.02 1.25
C GLU A 18 19.04 -8.97 0.76
N TYR A 19 17.80 -9.10 1.17
CA TYR A 19 16.74 -8.16 0.78
C TYR A 19 16.45 -7.09 1.84
N SER A 20 17.27 -7.01 2.89
CA SER A 20 17.17 -5.99 3.96
C SER A 20 15.75 -5.88 4.53
N LEU A 21 15.12 -7.02 4.81
CA LEU A 21 13.76 -7.04 5.36
C LEU A 21 13.74 -6.42 6.76
N SER A 22 12.71 -5.61 7.04
CA SER A 22 12.47 -5.12 8.39
C SER A 22 12.18 -6.28 9.35
N ASP A 23 12.41 -6.08 10.65
CA ASP A 23 12.09 -7.07 11.67
C ASP A 23 10.62 -7.48 11.61
N ILE A 24 9.74 -6.51 11.40
CA ILE A 24 8.30 -6.74 11.28
C ILE A 24 8.01 -7.62 10.05
N SER A 25 8.51 -7.25 8.87
CA SER A 25 8.30 -8.04 7.65
C SER A 25 8.85 -9.46 7.76
N TYR A 26 9.99 -9.63 8.42
CA TYR A 26 10.59 -10.94 8.62
C TYR A 26 9.75 -11.82 9.55
N HIS A 27 9.43 -11.32 10.75
CA HIS A 27 8.67 -12.10 11.73
C HIS A 27 7.22 -12.36 11.30
N THR A 28 6.63 -11.43 10.54
CA THR A 28 5.25 -11.60 10.07
C THR A 28 5.16 -12.54 8.86
N TRP A 29 6.06 -12.43 7.87
CA TRP A 29 5.84 -13.07 6.56
C TRP A 29 6.84 -14.15 6.17
N VAL A 30 8.05 -14.14 6.72
CA VAL A 30 9.13 -15.06 6.32
C VAL A 30 9.39 -16.11 7.38
N GLU A 31 9.44 -15.71 8.64
CA GLU A 31 9.71 -16.61 9.75
C GLU A 31 8.68 -17.75 9.88
N PRO A 32 7.35 -17.49 9.72
CA PRO A 32 6.33 -18.54 9.84
C PRO A 32 6.30 -19.54 8.69
N LEU A 33 6.96 -19.25 7.56
CA LEU A 33 6.97 -20.14 6.40
C LEU A 33 7.73 -21.42 6.68
N GLU A 34 7.14 -22.55 6.29
CA GLU A 34 7.72 -23.87 6.50
C GLU A 34 8.07 -24.55 5.17
N PHE A 35 9.17 -25.30 5.15
CA PHE A 35 9.54 -26.12 4.00
C PHE A 35 8.64 -27.36 3.94
N HIS A 36 8.11 -27.66 2.77
CA HIS A 36 7.31 -28.87 2.55
C HIS A 36 8.10 -29.95 1.81
N ASN A 37 8.33 -29.75 0.53
CA ASN A 37 9.03 -30.72 -0.32
C ASN A 37 9.70 -30.05 -1.53
N VAL A 38 10.44 -30.87 -2.30
CA VAL A 38 10.96 -30.49 -3.61
C VAL A 38 10.54 -31.55 -4.61
N VAL A 39 9.82 -31.16 -5.65
CA VAL A 39 9.37 -32.04 -6.74
C VAL A 39 9.65 -31.37 -8.08
N ASN A 40 10.39 -32.04 -8.97
CA ASN A 40 10.75 -31.53 -10.30
C ASN A 40 11.37 -30.11 -10.25
N ASP A 41 12.34 -29.90 -9.35
CA ASP A 41 13.03 -28.63 -9.11
C ASP A 41 12.10 -27.47 -8.64
N VAL A 42 10.90 -27.79 -8.18
CA VAL A 42 9.99 -26.87 -7.54
C VAL A 42 10.01 -27.08 -6.03
N VAL A 43 10.44 -26.07 -5.29
CA VAL A 43 10.41 -26.05 -3.83
C VAL A 43 9.04 -25.57 -3.38
N SER A 44 8.30 -26.44 -2.67
CA SER A 44 7.01 -26.09 -2.07
C SER A 44 7.20 -25.56 -0.66
N ILE A 45 6.63 -24.39 -0.38
CA ILE A 45 6.71 -23.68 0.90
C ILE A 45 5.31 -23.57 1.47
N ILE A 46 5.13 -24.04 2.72
CA ILE A 46 3.84 -23.98 3.42
C ILE A 46 3.65 -22.58 4.02
N ILE A 47 2.48 -22.02 3.76
CA ILE A 47 1.95 -20.85 4.47
C ILE A 47 1.02 -21.35 5.57
N PRO A 48 1.22 -20.97 6.86
CA PRO A 48 0.37 -21.34 7.97
C PRO A 48 -1.10 -20.94 7.75
N SER A 49 -2.02 -21.68 8.38
CA SER A 49 -3.47 -21.51 8.18
C SER A 49 -3.98 -20.13 8.62
N ASP A 50 -3.36 -19.50 9.61
CA ASP A 50 -3.66 -18.15 10.08
C ASP A 50 -3.26 -17.06 9.08
N GLN A 51 -2.32 -17.37 8.18
CA GLN A 51 -1.85 -16.50 7.10
C GLN A 51 -2.36 -16.91 5.71
N ALA A 52 -3.35 -17.79 5.64
CA ALA A 52 -3.90 -18.28 4.36
C ALA A 52 -4.40 -17.16 3.44
N HIS A 53 -4.92 -16.07 4.03
CA HIS A 53 -5.36 -14.88 3.32
C HIS A 53 -4.22 -14.12 2.62
N ALA A 54 -2.99 -14.29 3.07
CA ALA A 54 -1.81 -13.59 2.53
C ALA A 54 -1.10 -14.35 1.39
N LEU A 55 -1.63 -15.47 0.89
CA LEU A 55 -1.01 -16.32 -0.15
C LEU A 55 -0.58 -15.50 -1.37
N ASN A 56 -1.45 -14.65 -1.90
CA ASN A 56 -1.17 -13.86 -3.09
C ASN A 56 -0.05 -12.83 -2.84
N TYR A 57 -0.06 -12.21 -1.67
CA TYR A 57 0.98 -11.26 -1.27
C TYR A 57 2.32 -11.95 -1.08
N ILE A 58 2.38 -13.02 -0.30
CA ILE A 58 3.60 -13.78 -0.06
C ILE A 58 4.18 -14.30 -1.39
N SER A 59 3.33 -14.86 -2.25
CA SER A 59 3.75 -15.37 -3.55
C SER A 59 4.28 -14.27 -4.46
N SER A 60 3.64 -13.12 -4.53
CA SER A 60 4.08 -12.04 -5.41
C SER A 60 5.35 -11.35 -4.92
N LYS A 61 5.50 -11.18 -3.60
CA LYS A 61 6.62 -10.43 -3.01
C LYS A 61 7.85 -11.32 -2.77
N TYR A 62 7.66 -12.51 -2.23
CA TYR A 62 8.78 -13.33 -1.73
C TYR A 62 9.18 -14.48 -2.65
N LYS A 63 8.40 -14.82 -3.69
CA LYS A 63 8.73 -15.88 -4.63
C LYS A 63 10.14 -15.70 -5.22
N SER A 64 10.42 -14.53 -5.79
CA SER A 64 11.72 -14.23 -6.39
C SER A 64 12.85 -14.21 -5.35
N PHE A 65 12.57 -13.79 -4.12
CA PHE A 65 13.57 -13.75 -3.05
C PHE A 65 14.02 -15.16 -2.69
N PHE A 66 13.08 -16.05 -2.40
CA PHE A 66 13.38 -17.44 -2.12
C PHE A 66 14.02 -18.14 -3.32
N GLN A 67 13.54 -17.88 -4.53
CA GLN A 67 14.07 -18.49 -5.75
C GLN A 67 15.56 -18.18 -5.95
N VAL A 68 15.94 -16.90 -5.87
CA VAL A 68 17.33 -16.48 -6.04
C VAL A 68 18.18 -17.00 -4.90
N THR A 69 17.79 -16.80 -3.65
CA THR A 69 18.58 -17.25 -2.48
C THR A 69 18.79 -18.75 -2.46
N ILE A 70 17.75 -19.55 -2.74
CA ILE A 70 17.89 -21.03 -2.76
C ILE A 70 18.77 -21.46 -3.94
N THR A 71 18.60 -20.86 -5.12
CA THR A 71 19.44 -21.16 -6.29
C THR A 71 20.91 -20.87 -6.01
N GLU A 72 21.23 -19.73 -5.38
CA GLU A 72 22.62 -19.36 -5.03
C GLU A 72 23.20 -20.23 -3.92
N MET A 73 22.42 -20.59 -2.90
CA MET A 73 22.90 -21.40 -1.78
C MET A 73 23.17 -22.85 -2.15
N PHE A 74 22.42 -23.39 -3.10
CA PHE A 74 22.52 -24.82 -3.46
C PHE A 74 23.07 -25.05 -4.87
N ASP A 75 23.52 -24.00 -5.56
CA ASP A 75 24.11 -24.04 -6.93
C ASP A 75 23.26 -24.84 -7.94
N HIS A 76 21.93 -24.72 -7.80
CA HIS A 76 20.96 -25.41 -8.66
C HIS A 76 19.70 -24.54 -8.84
N PRO A 77 19.18 -24.41 -10.08
CA PRO A 77 17.98 -23.59 -10.32
C PRO A 77 16.73 -24.27 -9.77
N TYR A 78 16.05 -23.59 -8.86
CA TYR A 78 14.76 -24.00 -8.31
C TYR A 78 13.68 -23.00 -8.65
N ASP A 79 12.46 -23.46 -8.90
CA ASP A 79 11.26 -22.64 -8.84
C ASP A 79 10.61 -22.76 -7.46
N ILE A 80 9.77 -21.79 -7.09
CA ILE A 80 9.12 -21.73 -5.78
C ILE A 80 7.61 -21.78 -5.96
N ASN A 81 6.98 -22.63 -5.17
CA ASN A 81 5.52 -22.73 -5.07
C ASN A 81 5.09 -22.56 -3.61
N PHE A 82 4.15 -21.65 -3.35
CA PHE A 82 3.55 -21.49 -2.02
C PHE A 82 2.25 -22.25 -1.96
N ILE A 83 2.07 -23.05 -0.91
CA ILE A 83 0.89 -23.89 -0.67
C ILE A 83 0.34 -23.60 0.71
N LEU A 84 -0.98 -23.76 0.89
CA LEU A 84 -1.60 -23.57 2.20
C LEU A 84 -1.51 -24.86 3.02
N GLU A 85 -1.31 -24.72 4.32
CA GLU A 85 -1.26 -25.86 5.27
C GLU A 85 -2.50 -26.75 5.17
N LYS A 86 -3.68 -26.17 4.91
CA LYS A 86 -4.92 -26.92 4.72
C LYS A 86 -4.91 -27.83 3.48
N ASP A 87 -4.20 -27.42 2.43
CA ASP A 87 -4.15 -28.15 1.17
C ASP A 87 -3.17 -29.33 1.25
N VAL A 88 -2.16 -29.27 2.12
CA VAL A 88 -1.22 -30.36 2.41
C VAL A 88 -1.93 -31.57 3.06
N LYS A 89 -2.98 -31.34 3.84
CA LYS A 89 -3.75 -32.41 4.52
C LYS A 89 -4.75 -33.12 3.60
N ALA A 90 -4.87 -32.69 2.33
CA ALA A 90 -5.81 -33.23 1.36
C ALA A 90 -5.19 -34.18 0.31
N GLU A 91 -3.88 -34.42 0.34
CA GLU A 91 -3.20 -35.30 -0.62
C GLU A 91 -3.19 -36.77 -0.18
N GLU A 92 -4.31 -37.50 -0.39
CA GLU A 92 -4.33 -38.88 -0.86
C GLU A 92 -5.07 -38.90 -2.21
N PRO A 93 -4.70 -39.82 -3.16
CA PRO A 93 -4.69 -39.47 -4.58
C PRO A 93 -6.05 -39.67 -5.26
N ALA A 94 -6.53 -38.65 -5.97
CA ALA A 94 -7.52 -38.81 -7.04
C ALA A 94 -7.09 -37.96 -8.26
N GLU A 95 -7.00 -38.66 -9.37
CA GLU A 95 -6.64 -38.17 -10.69
C GLU A 95 -7.61 -37.12 -11.25
N ASN A 96 -7.04 -36.20 -12.02
CA ASN A 96 -7.69 -35.36 -13.05
C ASN A 96 -8.80 -34.40 -12.60
N GLU A 97 -8.45 -33.09 -12.66
CA GLU A 97 -9.19 -32.21 -13.59
C GLU A 97 -8.50 -30.84 -13.63
N MET A 98 -8.24 -30.37 -14.86
CA MET A 98 -7.90 -28.96 -15.11
C MET A 98 -9.03 -28.09 -14.59
N ALA A 99 -8.78 -27.38 -13.51
CA ALA A 99 -9.63 -26.29 -13.09
C ALA A 99 -8.76 -25.07 -12.81
N VAL A 100 -8.88 -24.09 -13.64
CA VAL A 100 -8.52 -22.72 -13.36
C VAL A 100 -9.57 -22.21 -12.36
N PRO A 101 -9.23 -21.93 -11.12
CA PRO A 101 -10.11 -21.14 -10.29
C PRO A 101 -9.46 -19.81 -9.98
N ASN A 102 -9.66 -18.87 -10.84
CA ASN A 102 -9.63 -17.48 -10.44
C ASN A 102 -10.99 -17.14 -9.83
N GLN A 103 -11.31 -17.71 -8.66
CA GLN A 103 -12.32 -17.16 -7.79
C GLN A 103 -11.61 -16.29 -6.75
N ILE A 104 -11.32 -15.07 -7.15
CA ILE A 104 -11.14 -13.95 -6.25
C ILE A 104 -12.45 -13.87 -5.47
N TYR A 105 -12.45 -14.29 -4.21
CA TYR A 105 -13.47 -13.89 -3.25
C TYR A 105 -13.49 -12.36 -3.34
N GLY A 106 -14.63 -11.80 -3.69
CA GLY A 106 -14.76 -10.40 -4.06
C GLY A 106 -14.31 -9.48 -2.93
N ILE A 107 -13.05 -9.05 -3.00
CA ILE A 107 -12.55 -7.92 -2.19
C ILE A 107 -13.38 -6.73 -2.65
N ASN A 108 -14.15 -6.16 -1.75
CA ASN A 108 -15.04 -5.06 -2.09
C ASN A 108 -14.28 -3.73 -2.09
N TYR A 109 -13.44 -3.54 -3.12
CA TYR A 109 -12.70 -2.29 -3.30
C TYR A 109 -13.60 -1.08 -3.56
N GLU A 110 -14.85 -1.30 -4.04
CA GLU A 110 -15.81 -0.24 -4.30
C GLU A 110 -16.29 0.40 -3.00
N ASP A 111 -16.56 -0.38 -1.97
CA ASP A 111 -16.96 0.14 -0.66
C ASP A 111 -15.82 0.89 0.05
N ALA A 112 -14.57 0.55 -0.25
CA ALA A 112 -13.40 1.21 0.29
C ALA A 112 -13.05 2.52 -0.46
N HIS A 113 -13.69 2.82 -1.58
CA HIS A 113 -13.43 3.96 -2.47
C HIS A 113 -11.99 4.03 -2.98
N LEU A 114 -11.34 2.87 -3.22
CA LEU A 114 -9.95 2.80 -3.62
C LEU A 114 -9.75 2.83 -5.14
N ASN A 115 -8.77 3.63 -5.59
CA ASN A 115 -8.36 3.64 -6.99
C ASN A 115 -7.47 2.42 -7.29
N PRO A 116 -7.87 1.49 -8.20
CA PRO A 116 -7.13 0.25 -8.47
C PRO A 116 -5.74 0.46 -9.07
N LYS A 117 -5.44 1.66 -9.57
CA LYS A 117 -4.13 1.99 -10.15
C LYS A 117 -3.08 2.39 -9.11
N TYR A 118 -3.51 2.72 -7.88
CA TYR A 118 -2.64 3.24 -6.84
C TYR A 118 -2.26 2.13 -5.87
N LYS A 119 -1.24 1.37 -6.24
CA LYS A 119 -0.66 0.29 -5.42
C LYS A 119 0.81 0.59 -5.13
N PHE A 120 1.39 -0.07 -4.12
CA PHE A 120 2.81 0.06 -3.83
C PHE A 120 3.69 -0.32 -5.03
N ASP A 121 3.30 -1.34 -5.80
CA ASP A 121 4.02 -1.76 -7.00
C ASP A 121 4.07 -0.69 -8.08
N THR A 122 3.05 0.16 -8.17
CA THR A 122 2.98 1.25 -9.15
C THR A 122 3.62 2.53 -8.64
N PHE A 123 3.93 2.64 -7.35
CA PHE A 123 4.61 3.78 -6.77
C PHE A 123 6.11 3.73 -7.07
N VAL A 124 6.70 4.88 -7.44
CA VAL A 124 8.13 5.00 -7.68
C VAL A 124 8.82 5.56 -6.45
N VAL A 125 9.68 4.75 -5.83
CA VAL A 125 10.44 5.14 -4.65
C VAL A 125 11.71 5.86 -5.07
N GLY A 126 11.95 7.04 -4.48
CA GLY A 126 13.15 7.85 -4.64
C GLY A 126 13.61 8.41 -3.29
N SER A 127 14.72 9.14 -3.29
CA SER A 127 15.27 9.77 -2.07
C SER A 127 14.26 10.70 -1.37
N ASN A 128 13.39 11.33 -2.15
CA ASN A 128 12.40 12.32 -1.74
C ASN A 128 11.16 11.74 -1.03
N ASN A 129 10.89 10.45 -1.15
CA ASN A 129 9.68 9.81 -0.63
C ASN A 129 9.93 8.47 0.07
N LYS A 130 11.19 8.03 0.15
CA LYS A 130 11.57 6.72 0.73
C LYS A 130 11.05 6.56 2.16
N PHE A 131 11.16 7.59 2.98
CA PHE A 131 10.70 7.55 4.37
C PHE A 131 9.18 7.39 4.45
N ALA A 132 8.42 8.23 3.70
CA ALA A 132 6.97 8.15 3.65
C ALA A 132 6.48 6.79 3.10
N HIS A 133 7.16 6.25 2.07
CA HIS A 133 6.86 4.93 1.54
C HIS A 133 7.09 3.82 2.57
N SER A 134 8.25 3.83 3.26
CA SER A 134 8.56 2.81 4.28
C SER A 134 7.61 2.88 5.47
N ALA A 135 7.24 4.09 5.92
CA ALA A 135 6.25 4.29 6.97
C ALA A 135 4.86 3.78 6.54
N SER A 136 4.47 4.05 5.29
CA SER A 136 3.21 3.59 4.71
C SER A 136 3.15 2.06 4.65
N LEU A 137 4.25 1.42 4.27
CA LEU A 137 4.33 -0.04 4.22
C LEU A 137 4.24 -0.65 5.63
N ALA A 138 4.96 -0.09 6.61
CA ALA A 138 4.89 -0.56 7.99
C ALA A 138 3.47 -0.45 8.58
N VAL A 139 2.74 0.65 8.29
CA VAL A 139 1.34 0.81 8.69
C VAL A 139 0.43 -0.19 7.98
N ALA A 140 0.69 -0.47 6.71
CA ALA A 140 -0.09 -1.44 5.95
C ALA A 140 0.12 -2.88 6.46
N GLU A 141 1.34 -3.22 6.90
CA GLU A 141 1.69 -4.53 7.48
C GLU A 141 1.11 -4.74 8.89
N SER A 142 0.96 -3.66 9.69
CA SER A 142 0.48 -3.74 11.08
C SER A 142 -0.42 -2.54 11.43
N PRO A 143 -1.64 -2.48 10.86
CA PRO A 143 -2.52 -1.34 11.06
C PRO A 143 -3.02 -1.22 12.51
N GLY A 144 -2.93 -0.01 13.06
CA GLY A 144 -3.32 0.32 14.43
C GLY A 144 -2.22 0.10 15.48
N GLU A 145 -1.11 -0.57 15.13
CA GLU A 145 -0.07 -0.96 16.09
C GLU A 145 1.20 -0.11 16.01
N VAL A 146 1.63 0.30 14.80
CA VAL A 146 2.97 0.89 14.63
C VAL A 146 2.93 2.42 14.69
N TYR A 147 2.24 3.06 13.77
CA TYR A 147 2.17 4.53 13.66
C TYR A 147 0.71 4.96 13.52
N ASN A 148 0.11 5.43 14.61
CA ASN A 148 -1.28 5.84 14.61
C ASN A 148 -1.49 7.20 15.30
N PRO A 149 -1.86 8.27 14.57
CA PRO A 149 -2.09 8.30 13.12
C PRO A 149 -0.80 8.28 12.28
N LEU A 150 -0.90 7.87 11.01
CA LEU A 150 0.09 8.20 10.00
C LEU A 150 -0.34 9.50 9.29
N TYR A 151 0.51 10.51 9.35
CA TYR A 151 0.26 11.80 8.72
C TYR A 151 1.24 12.03 7.55
N LEU A 152 0.72 12.00 6.32
CA LEU A 152 1.50 12.22 5.10
C LEU A 152 1.35 13.66 4.65
N TYR A 153 2.45 14.40 4.48
CA TYR A 153 2.35 15.76 3.97
C TYR A 153 3.34 16.04 2.84
N GLY A 154 3.02 17.06 2.06
CA GLY A 154 3.84 17.51 0.94
C GLY A 154 3.01 18.22 -0.11
N GLY A 155 3.65 18.89 -1.03
CA GLY A 155 3.00 19.65 -2.09
C GLY A 155 2.01 18.83 -2.93
N PRO A 156 1.18 19.48 -3.74
CA PRO A 156 0.23 18.81 -4.62
C PRO A 156 0.95 17.92 -5.64
N GLY A 157 0.36 16.77 -5.97
CA GLY A 157 0.88 15.85 -6.99
C GLY A 157 2.13 15.05 -6.61
N LEU A 158 2.56 15.05 -5.35
CA LEU A 158 3.76 14.33 -4.90
C LEU A 158 3.50 12.85 -4.54
N GLY A 159 2.25 12.39 -4.54
CA GLY A 159 1.92 10.99 -4.35
C GLY A 159 1.32 10.63 -2.99
N LYS A 160 0.86 11.60 -2.17
CA LYS A 160 0.17 11.35 -0.89
C LYS A 160 -1.01 10.41 -1.05
N THR A 161 -1.95 10.78 -1.90
CA THR A 161 -3.15 9.98 -2.23
C THR A 161 -2.76 8.60 -2.77
N HIS A 162 -1.72 8.49 -3.59
CA HIS A 162 -1.23 7.20 -4.09
C HIS A 162 -0.79 6.29 -2.93
N LEU A 163 -0.01 6.78 -1.98
CA LEU A 163 0.42 5.99 -0.82
C LEU A 163 -0.77 5.60 0.06
N MET A 164 -1.73 6.50 0.29
CA MET A 164 -2.94 6.17 1.05
C MET A 164 -3.72 5.01 0.42
N HIS A 165 -3.99 5.08 -0.87
CA HIS A 165 -4.65 3.99 -1.59
C HIS A 165 -3.82 2.72 -1.58
N SER A 166 -2.48 2.82 -1.68
CA SER A 166 -1.59 1.65 -1.63
C SER A 166 -1.70 0.92 -0.28
N ILE A 167 -1.78 1.67 0.82
CA ILE A 167 -2.01 1.10 2.16
C ILE A 167 -3.35 0.36 2.19
N GLY A 168 -4.42 0.99 1.71
CA GLY A 168 -5.75 0.39 1.69
C GLY A 168 -5.82 -0.90 0.86
N HIS A 169 -5.24 -0.88 -0.35
CA HIS A 169 -5.14 -2.09 -1.19
C HIS A 169 -4.36 -3.19 -0.50
N PHE A 170 -3.22 -2.86 0.10
CA PHE A 170 -2.39 -3.83 0.78
C PHE A 170 -3.13 -4.49 1.95
N ILE A 171 -3.81 -3.70 2.80
CA ILE A 171 -4.58 -4.22 3.94
C ILE A 171 -5.70 -5.14 3.47
N LEU A 172 -6.47 -4.76 2.44
CA LEU A 172 -7.55 -5.60 1.90
C LEU A 172 -7.05 -6.84 1.17
N GLU A 173 -5.86 -6.80 0.58
CA GLU A 173 -5.20 -7.98 -0.01
C GLU A 173 -4.73 -8.96 1.07
N GLN A 174 -4.40 -8.47 2.27
CA GLN A 174 -3.99 -9.28 3.42
C GLN A 174 -5.20 -9.85 4.17
N ASP A 175 -6.21 -9.02 4.41
CA ASP A 175 -7.40 -9.36 5.18
C ASP A 175 -8.62 -8.72 4.50
N PRO A 176 -9.34 -9.48 3.64
CA PRO A 176 -10.51 -8.99 2.92
C PRO A 176 -11.70 -8.62 3.83
N ASP A 177 -11.72 -9.07 5.08
CA ASP A 177 -12.78 -8.76 6.04
C ASP A 177 -12.57 -7.42 6.75
N LYS A 178 -11.39 -6.80 6.61
CA LYS A 178 -11.11 -5.47 7.15
C LYS A 178 -11.95 -4.41 6.47
N LYS A 179 -12.50 -3.53 7.28
CA LYS A 179 -13.25 -2.37 6.81
C LYS A 179 -12.31 -1.19 6.62
N VAL A 180 -11.92 -0.97 5.37
CA VAL A 180 -11.09 0.16 4.96
C VAL A 180 -11.98 1.21 4.31
N LEU A 181 -11.86 2.48 4.73
CA LEU A 181 -12.61 3.59 4.15
C LEU A 181 -11.65 4.73 3.80
N TYR A 182 -11.59 5.05 2.52
CA TYR A 182 -10.98 6.27 2.02
C TYR A 182 -12.04 7.33 1.76
N VAL A 183 -11.77 8.56 2.20
CA VAL A 183 -12.66 9.71 2.00
C VAL A 183 -11.81 10.97 1.84
N THR A 184 -12.26 11.88 0.99
CA THR A 184 -11.72 13.23 0.98
C THR A 184 -12.33 14.05 2.13
N SER A 185 -11.58 15.02 2.65
CA SER A 185 -12.11 15.92 3.67
C SER A 185 -13.31 16.76 3.20
N GLU A 186 -13.42 16.95 1.89
CA GLU A 186 -14.58 17.60 1.28
C GLU A 186 -15.83 16.72 1.35
N GLU A 187 -15.72 15.44 0.97
CA GLU A 187 -16.82 14.47 1.08
C GLU A 187 -17.27 14.32 2.53
N PHE A 188 -16.32 14.12 3.47
CA PHE A 188 -16.64 14.07 4.89
C PHE A 188 -17.40 15.33 5.36
N THR A 189 -16.93 16.52 4.96
CA THR A 189 -17.58 17.79 5.29
C THR A 189 -19.01 17.85 4.75
N ASN A 190 -19.21 17.47 3.49
CA ASN A 190 -20.52 17.51 2.85
C ASN A 190 -21.52 16.57 3.54
N GLU A 191 -21.08 15.35 3.89
CA GLU A 191 -21.91 14.39 4.61
C GLU A 191 -22.26 14.87 6.03
N VAL A 192 -21.34 15.52 6.75
CA VAL A 192 -21.61 16.12 8.06
C VAL A 192 -22.65 17.24 7.93
N ILE A 193 -22.47 18.15 6.97
CA ILE A 193 -23.40 19.26 6.74
C ILE A 193 -24.79 18.74 6.36
N GLU A 194 -24.88 17.73 5.50
CA GLU A 194 -26.15 17.13 5.09
C GLU A 194 -26.85 16.46 6.27
N SER A 195 -26.11 15.73 7.10
CA SER A 195 -26.63 15.07 8.29
C SER A 195 -27.17 16.08 9.32
N ILE A 196 -26.50 17.23 9.47
CA ILE A 196 -26.98 18.32 10.35
C ILE A 196 -28.22 18.99 9.76
N ARG A 197 -28.23 19.29 8.47
CA ARG A 197 -29.37 19.95 7.77
C ARG A 197 -30.61 19.09 7.75
N SER A 198 -30.48 17.77 7.74
CA SER A 198 -31.63 16.87 7.77
C SER A 198 -32.45 17.00 9.08
N GLY A 199 -31.84 17.54 10.14
CA GLY A 199 -32.47 17.66 11.46
C GLY A 199 -32.84 16.33 12.11
N ASN A 200 -32.42 15.21 11.51
CA ASN A 200 -32.78 13.87 11.95
C ASN A 200 -31.63 13.22 12.71
N ALA A 201 -31.89 12.86 13.98
CA ALA A 201 -30.90 12.15 14.80
C ALA A 201 -30.41 10.82 14.15
N ALA A 202 -31.26 10.14 13.38
CA ALA A 202 -30.90 8.91 12.67
C ALA A 202 -29.86 9.17 11.58
N SER A 203 -29.83 10.33 10.93
CA SER A 203 -28.80 10.70 9.93
C SER A 203 -27.42 10.85 10.56
N MET A 204 -27.36 11.52 11.72
CA MET A 204 -26.10 11.64 12.48
C MET A 204 -25.63 10.28 13.01
N THR A 205 -26.53 9.42 13.43
CA THR A 205 -26.17 8.05 13.87
C THR A 205 -25.57 7.25 12.72
N LYS A 206 -26.18 7.28 11.53
CA LYS A 206 -25.64 6.63 10.32
C LYS A 206 -24.27 7.15 9.92
N LEU A 207 -24.09 8.47 9.97
CA LEU A 207 -22.77 9.09 9.71
C LEU A 207 -21.70 8.52 10.67
N ARG A 208 -22.03 8.51 11.96
CA ARG A 208 -21.13 7.99 12.99
C ARG A 208 -20.84 6.51 12.82
N GLU A 209 -21.83 5.71 12.49
CA GLU A 209 -21.68 4.29 12.19
C GLU A 209 -20.77 4.07 10.99
N LYS A 210 -20.93 4.86 9.90
CA LYS A 210 -20.09 4.80 8.71
C LYS A 210 -18.62 5.04 9.04
N TYR A 211 -18.30 6.09 9.79
CA TYR A 211 -16.91 6.52 10.00
C TYR A 211 -16.24 5.93 11.24
N ARG A 212 -17.01 5.44 12.24
CA ARG A 212 -16.45 4.92 13.48
C ARG A 212 -16.43 3.39 13.56
N ASN A 213 -17.08 2.69 12.62
CA ASN A 213 -17.09 1.22 12.53
C ASN A 213 -16.14 0.67 11.46
N VAL A 214 -15.07 1.38 11.18
CA VAL A 214 -14.04 0.95 10.24
C VAL A 214 -12.79 0.48 10.98
N ASP A 215 -11.97 -0.36 10.34
CA ASP A 215 -10.68 -0.77 10.87
C ASP A 215 -9.58 0.21 10.45
N VAL A 216 -9.75 0.84 9.28
CA VAL A 216 -8.83 1.84 8.75
C VAL A 216 -9.61 3.01 8.18
N LEU A 217 -9.40 4.21 8.72
CA LEU A 217 -9.94 5.45 8.17
C LEU A 217 -8.81 6.25 7.51
N MET A 218 -8.99 6.56 6.23
CA MET A 218 -8.09 7.40 5.46
C MET A 218 -8.80 8.69 5.06
N VAL A 219 -8.29 9.85 5.55
CA VAL A 219 -8.85 11.16 5.22
C VAL A 219 -7.83 11.98 4.45
N ASP A 220 -8.14 12.23 3.19
CA ASP A 220 -7.28 12.99 2.29
C ASP A 220 -7.53 14.49 2.40
N ASP A 221 -6.45 15.27 2.30
CA ASP A 221 -6.45 16.72 2.31
C ASP A 221 -7.15 17.36 3.53
N VAL A 222 -6.78 16.93 4.76
CA VAL A 222 -7.41 17.35 6.02
C VAL A 222 -7.38 18.85 6.27
N GLN A 223 -6.54 19.61 5.56
CA GLN A 223 -6.52 21.08 5.66
C GLN A 223 -7.88 21.72 5.30
N PHE A 224 -8.74 21.09 4.52
CA PHE A 224 -10.05 21.60 4.16
C PHE A 224 -11.13 21.41 5.23
N ILE A 225 -10.85 20.68 6.30
CA ILE A 225 -11.72 20.60 7.49
C ILE A 225 -11.53 21.84 8.37
N ILE A 226 -10.36 22.47 8.31
CA ILE A 226 -9.98 23.59 9.18
C ILE A 226 -10.89 24.79 8.90
N GLY A 227 -11.35 25.47 9.99
CA GLY A 227 -12.25 26.60 9.91
C GLY A 227 -13.75 26.26 9.77
N LYS A 228 -14.12 24.97 9.78
CA LYS A 228 -15.50 24.49 9.72
C LYS A 228 -15.88 23.84 11.06
N GLU A 229 -16.31 24.64 12.04
CA GLU A 229 -16.50 24.21 13.44
C GLU A 229 -17.27 22.89 13.59
N SER A 230 -18.46 22.77 13.01
CA SER A 230 -19.28 21.54 13.14
C SER A 230 -18.60 20.30 12.54
N THR A 231 -17.89 20.46 11.42
CA THR A 231 -17.15 19.38 10.78
C THR A 231 -15.93 18.99 11.62
N GLN A 232 -15.21 19.98 12.15
CA GLN A 232 -14.09 19.74 13.05
C GLN A 232 -14.54 18.98 14.28
N GLU A 233 -15.63 19.38 14.93
CA GLU A 233 -16.13 18.70 16.11
C GLU A 233 -16.45 17.22 15.85
N GLU A 234 -17.20 16.93 14.77
CA GLU A 234 -17.53 15.54 14.42
C GLU A 234 -16.30 14.72 14.03
N PHE A 235 -15.35 15.35 13.32
CA PHE A 235 -14.06 14.71 13.00
C PHE A 235 -13.24 14.41 14.26
N PHE A 236 -13.20 15.34 15.21
CA PHE A 236 -12.53 15.16 16.48
C PHE A 236 -13.06 13.96 17.27
N HIS A 237 -14.38 13.83 17.35
CA HIS A 237 -15.02 12.71 18.02
C HIS A 237 -14.79 11.40 17.28
N THR A 238 -14.77 11.41 15.96
CA THR A 238 -14.49 10.24 15.12
C THR A 238 -13.05 9.79 15.30
N PHE A 239 -12.09 10.72 15.25
CA PHE A 239 -10.68 10.45 15.52
C PHE A 239 -10.47 9.78 16.88
N ASN A 240 -11.03 10.37 17.95
CA ASN A 240 -10.88 9.83 19.30
C ASN A 240 -11.51 8.43 19.43
N ALA A 241 -12.66 8.19 18.85
CA ALA A 241 -13.34 6.89 18.90
C ALA A 241 -12.49 5.80 18.23
N LEU A 242 -11.94 6.08 17.04
CA LEU A 242 -11.09 5.14 16.31
C LEU A 242 -9.76 4.91 17.01
N HIS A 243 -9.09 5.98 17.44
CA HIS A 243 -7.82 5.87 18.14
C HIS A 243 -7.92 5.08 19.45
N ALA A 244 -8.97 5.33 20.25
CA ALA A 244 -9.24 4.57 21.50
C ALA A 244 -9.55 3.09 21.23
N ALA A 245 -10.09 2.76 20.06
CA ALA A 245 -10.37 1.39 19.62
C ALA A 245 -9.18 0.74 18.88
N HIS A 246 -7.99 1.37 18.88
CA HIS A 246 -6.80 0.91 18.16
C HIS A 246 -7.03 0.70 16.66
N LYS A 247 -7.95 1.48 16.06
CA LYS A 247 -8.19 1.48 14.62
C LYS A 247 -7.21 2.42 13.93
N GLN A 248 -6.72 2.04 12.76
CA GLN A 248 -5.73 2.84 12.03
C GLN A 248 -6.35 4.12 11.47
N ILE A 249 -5.66 5.23 11.66
CA ILE A 249 -6.00 6.53 11.06
C ILE A 249 -4.85 6.96 10.17
N ILE A 250 -5.17 7.37 8.94
CA ILE A 250 -4.20 7.89 7.97
C ILE A 250 -4.71 9.22 7.45
N LEU A 251 -3.88 10.23 7.53
CA LEU A 251 -4.22 11.59 7.16
C LEU A 251 -3.27 12.10 6.09
N SER A 252 -3.76 12.89 5.16
CA SER A 252 -2.89 13.62 4.24
C SER A 252 -3.13 15.13 4.32
N SER A 253 -2.11 15.90 3.95
CA SER A 253 -2.19 17.36 3.86
C SER A 253 -1.13 17.93 2.92
N ASP A 254 -1.30 19.18 2.52
CA ASP A 254 -0.27 19.93 1.81
C ASP A 254 0.80 20.54 2.74
N LYS A 255 0.51 20.62 4.06
CA LYS A 255 1.37 21.22 5.09
C LYS A 255 1.46 20.35 6.34
N PRO A 256 2.56 20.45 7.10
CA PRO A 256 2.63 19.83 8.42
C PRO A 256 1.69 20.53 9.42
N PRO A 257 1.24 19.84 10.48
CA PRO A 257 0.31 20.41 11.47
C PRO A 257 0.80 21.73 12.10
N LYS A 258 2.10 21.88 12.28
CA LYS A 258 2.72 23.10 12.86
C LYS A 258 2.55 24.36 12.01
N GLU A 259 2.42 24.20 10.69
CA GLU A 259 2.26 25.32 9.76
C GLU A 259 0.80 25.67 9.47
N MET A 260 -0.14 25.01 10.14
CA MET A 260 -1.58 25.29 10.03
C MET A 260 -1.98 26.31 11.11
N GLU A 261 -1.94 27.61 10.76
CA GLU A 261 -2.14 28.72 11.70
C GLU A 261 -3.49 28.67 12.42
N THR A 262 -4.54 28.23 11.74
CA THR A 262 -5.92 28.18 12.26
C THR A 262 -6.31 26.81 12.84
N LEU A 263 -5.36 25.89 12.95
CA LEU A 263 -5.61 24.58 13.52
C LEU A 263 -5.64 24.67 15.05
N ASP A 264 -6.78 24.28 15.63
CA ASP A 264 -6.93 24.17 17.10
C ASP A 264 -5.86 23.25 17.69
N GLU A 265 -5.28 23.62 18.84
CA GLU A 265 -4.22 22.88 19.53
C GLU A 265 -4.58 21.41 19.81
N ARG A 266 -5.86 21.15 20.12
CA ARG A 266 -6.35 19.78 20.32
C ARG A 266 -6.27 18.92 19.08
N PHE A 267 -6.37 19.47 17.84
CA PHE A 267 -6.15 18.75 16.60
C PHE A 267 -4.66 18.59 16.31
N ARG A 268 -3.91 19.68 16.51
CA ARG A 268 -2.46 19.65 16.30
C ARG A 268 -1.81 18.52 17.12
N SER A 269 -2.12 18.45 18.41
CA SER A 269 -1.58 17.40 19.28
C SER A 269 -1.96 16.00 18.81
N ARG A 270 -3.14 15.80 18.22
CA ARG A 270 -3.57 14.49 17.69
C ARG A 270 -2.88 14.11 16.41
N PHE A 271 -2.73 15.07 15.48
CA PHE A 271 -2.03 14.83 14.23
C PHE A 271 -0.54 14.53 14.46
N GLU A 272 0.03 15.09 15.51
CA GLU A 272 1.42 14.87 15.92
C GLU A 272 1.61 13.63 16.83
N TRP A 273 0.54 12.96 17.23
CA TRP A 273 0.61 11.85 18.17
C TRP A 273 1.32 10.61 17.60
N GLY A 274 1.14 10.35 16.31
CA GLY A 274 1.76 9.23 15.60
C GLY A 274 3.02 9.62 14.82
N LEU A 275 3.08 9.25 13.55
CA LEU A 275 4.20 9.55 12.68
C LEU A 275 3.81 10.57 11.62
N ILE A 276 4.63 11.62 11.50
CA ILE A 276 4.53 12.61 10.42
C ILE A 276 5.62 12.31 9.40
N ALA A 277 5.22 12.05 8.15
CA ALA A 277 6.12 11.73 7.06
C ALA A 277 5.95 12.72 5.91
N ASP A 278 7.05 13.33 5.49
CA ASP A 278 7.08 14.28 4.38
C ASP A 278 7.32 13.61 3.03
N ILE A 279 6.77 14.20 2.00
CA ILE A 279 7.05 13.85 0.61
C ILE A 279 7.55 15.09 -0.11
N GLN A 280 8.83 15.07 -0.46
CA GLN A 280 9.50 16.18 -1.12
C GLN A 280 9.35 16.10 -2.66
N PRO A 281 9.57 17.21 -3.39
CA PRO A 281 9.64 17.17 -4.84
C PRO A 281 10.69 16.17 -5.34
N PRO A 282 10.35 15.32 -6.33
CA PRO A 282 11.27 14.31 -6.83
C PRO A 282 12.46 14.95 -7.55
N ASP A 283 13.64 14.35 -7.37
CA ASP A 283 14.85 14.68 -8.13
C ASP A 283 14.73 14.26 -9.61
N TYR A 284 15.76 14.54 -10.39
CA TYR A 284 15.74 14.23 -11.83
C TYR A 284 15.59 12.72 -12.09
N GLU A 285 16.30 11.89 -11.33
CA GLU A 285 16.32 10.44 -11.51
C GLU A 285 14.95 9.83 -11.18
N THR A 286 14.36 10.26 -10.08
CA THR A 286 13.02 9.83 -9.67
C THR A 286 11.96 10.28 -10.68
N ARG A 287 12.02 11.52 -11.20
CA ARG A 287 11.11 11.98 -12.25
C ARG A 287 11.22 11.15 -13.52
N MET A 288 12.45 10.79 -13.92
CA MET A 288 12.66 9.94 -15.08
C MET A 288 12.11 8.52 -14.87
N ALA A 289 12.26 7.97 -13.67
CA ALA A 289 11.69 6.67 -13.31
C ALA A 289 10.15 6.70 -13.34
N ILE A 290 9.53 7.76 -12.79
CA ILE A 290 8.06 7.96 -12.86
C ILE A 290 7.57 8.03 -14.31
N LEU A 291 8.26 8.82 -15.16
CA LEU A 291 7.89 8.92 -16.57
C LEU A 291 8.02 7.59 -17.32
N ARG A 292 9.07 6.81 -17.04
CA ARG A 292 9.24 5.47 -17.64
C ARG A 292 8.13 4.53 -17.21
N LYS A 293 7.85 4.46 -15.91
CA LYS A 293 6.81 3.59 -15.38
C LYS A 293 5.42 3.93 -15.94
N ASN A 294 5.09 5.22 -16.02
CA ASN A 294 3.84 5.66 -16.65
C ASN A 294 3.80 5.32 -18.14
N ALA A 295 4.93 5.44 -18.86
CA ALA A 295 5.00 5.08 -20.28
C ALA A 295 4.78 3.58 -20.53
N GLU A 296 5.32 2.73 -19.67
CA GLU A 296 5.11 1.28 -19.71
C GLU A 296 3.63 0.94 -19.54
N THR A 297 2.95 1.58 -18.59
CA THR A 297 1.51 1.39 -18.33
C THR A 297 0.65 1.77 -19.54
N PHE A 298 1.06 2.77 -20.33
CA PHE A 298 0.34 3.22 -21.53
C PHE A 298 0.86 2.62 -22.84
N ASN A 299 1.78 1.64 -22.79
CA ASN A 299 2.44 1.06 -23.99
C ASN A 299 3.12 2.09 -24.91
N PHE A 300 3.57 3.21 -24.37
CA PHE A 300 4.32 4.21 -25.13
C PHE A 300 5.81 3.84 -25.19
N LYS A 301 6.33 3.55 -26.38
CA LYS A 301 7.78 3.44 -26.60
C LYS A 301 8.42 4.82 -26.63
N PHE A 302 9.03 5.25 -25.51
CA PHE A 302 9.89 6.42 -25.52
C PHE A 302 11.21 6.13 -26.25
N LYS A 303 11.45 6.81 -27.36
CA LYS A 303 12.77 6.84 -27.99
C LYS A 303 13.61 7.92 -27.26
N PHE A 304 14.38 7.52 -26.25
CA PHE A 304 15.30 8.43 -25.60
C PHE A 304 16.40 8.81 -26.59
N MET A 305 16.51 10.09 -26.93
CA MET A 305 17.72 10.62 -27.57
C MET A 305 18.85 10.62 -26.53
N LYS A 306 19.75 9.65 -26.65
CA LYS A 306 21.04 9.65 -25.93
C LYS A 306 21.91 10.77 -26.53
N ASN A 307 21.88 11.98 -26.06
CA ASN A 307 22.89 13.01 -26.20
C ASN A 307 22.27 14.38 -25.98
N TYR A 308 22.24 14.85 -24.74
CA TYR A 308 22.31 16.27 -24.46
C TYR A 308 23.40 16.51 -23.42
N HIS A 309 24.52 17.04 -23.90
CA HIS A 309 25.55 17.65 -23.07
C HIS A 309 24.98 18.95 -22.51
N PHE A 310 24.71 19.00 -21.22
CA PHE A 310 24.33 20.25 -20.55
C PHE A 310 25.56 21.14 -20.36
N LYS A 311 25.69 22.19 -21.15
CA LYS A 311 26.43 23.38 -20.79
C LYS A 311 25.46 24.54 -20.63
N GLY A 312 25.32 25.05 -19.39
CA GLY A 312 24.81 26.38 -19.08
C GLY A 312 23.28 26.51 -18.90
N THR A 313 22.98 27.04 -17.77
CA THR A 313 21.69 27.54 -17.28
C THR A 313 20.88 28.35 -18.30
N LYS A 314 19.74 27.83 -18.77
CA LYS A 314 18.53 28.57 -19.16
C LYS A 314 17.38 27.60 -19.30
N LYS A 315 16.19 27.99 -18.77
CA LYS A 315 14.92 27.23 -18.82
C LYS A 315 14.67 26.68 -20.23
N LEU A 316 14.77 25.36 -20.40
CA LEU A 316 14.34 24.67 -21.61
C LEU A 316 13.03 23.95 -21.31
N ARG A 317 11.98 24.34 -22.02
CA ARG A 317 10.75 23.53 -22.12
C ARG A 317 11.08 22.31 -23.00
N PRO A 318 10.75 21.08 -22.63
CA PRO A 318 10.94 19.94 -23.51
C PRO A 318 10.02 20.09 -24.73
N LYS A 319 10.59 20.03 -25.93
CA LYS A 319 9.81 19.84 -27.17
C LYS A 319 9.47 18.35 -27.27
N TYR A 320 8.20 18.02 -27.13
CA TYR A 320 7.68 16.68 -27.43
C TYR A 320 7.26 16.65 -28.90
N GLU A 321 7.90 15.85 -29.71
CA GLU A 321 7.35 15.45 -31.02
C GLU A 321 6.42 14.24 -30.78
N ILE A 322 5.13 14.52 -30.77
CA ILE A 322 4.09 13.48 -30.77
C ILE A 322 3.90 13.05 -32.22
N ASN A 323 4.17 11.79 -32.50
CA ASN A 323 3.92 11.22 -33.83
C ASN A 323 2.40 11.14 -34.07
N LYS A 324 1.88 12.07 -34.88
CA LYS A 324 0.44 12.27 -35.14
C LYS A 324 -0.28 11.08 -35.78
N ASN A 325 0.44 10.05 -36.18
CA ASN A 325 -0.15 8.88 -36.87
C ASN A 325 -0.73 7.81 -35.94
N GLN A 326 -0.67 7.98 -34.60
CA GLN A 326 -1.24 7.03 -33.62
C GLN A 326 -2.47 7.55 -32.86
N ILE A 327 -2.96 8.76 -33.17
CA ILE A 327 -4.13 9.35 -32.49
C ILE A 327 -5.47 8.94 -33.16
N SER A 328 -5.46 8.24 -34.30
CA SER A 328 -6.69 7.94 -35.04
C SER A 328 -7.43 6.66 -34.60
N THR A 329 -6.96 5.94 -33.57
CA THR A 329 -7.57 4.66 -33.13
C THR A 329 -8.20 4.67 -31.75
N CYS A 330 -8.36 5.85 -31.13
CA CYS A 330 -9.15 6.01 -29.90
C CYS A 330 -10.30 7.01 -30.17
N LYS A 331 -11.36 6.53 -30.80
CA LYS A 331 -12.72 7.10 -30.72
C LYS A 331 -13.65 6.04 -30.18
#